data_58df8cccaaa79bdacdf907ae27aa3f99
#
_entry.id   58df8cccaaa79bdacdf907ae27aa3f99
#
_cell.length_a   1.000
_cell.length_b   1.000
_cell.length_c   1.000
_cell.angle_alpha   90.00
_cell.angle_beta   90.00
_cell.angle_gamma   90.00
#
_symmetry.space_group_name_H-M   'P 1'
#
loop_
_entity.id
_entity.type
_entity.pdbx_description
1 polymer ?
#
loop_
_entity_poly.entity_id
_entity_poly.type
_entity_poly.pdbx_seq_one_letter_code
_entity_poly.pdbx_strand_id
1 'polypeptide(L)'
;MRPSFVEDFNVSLGRIDSTRFVNAMTVRLHRGDLPDLTRYTDSVAIDTETMGLHPHRDRLCVVQMSNGDGSADVVQIPKDHAGAPNLKALLTNPQIMKIFHFARFDLAALYNAFGVMPQPVYCTKIASRLSRTYTDRHGLKDLVREVLNIDLSKQQQSSDWGSQTLTEAQLAYAASDVLHLHALRERLDAMLAREGRTALAQACFEFLPTRARLDLQGWDTEDIFAHS
;
A
#
# COMPACT_ATOMS: atom_id res chain seq x y z
N MET A 1 15.09 -27.36 -0.41
CA MET A 1 14.17 -26.47 -1.13
C MET A 1 12.77 -27.04 -1.00
N ARG A 2 11.85 -26.39 -0.26
CA ARG A 2 10.43 -26.75 -0.27
C ARG A 2 9.76 -25.91 -1.36
N PRO A 3 8.84 -26.46 -2.17
CA PRO A 3 8.15 -25.70 -3.20
C PRO A 3 7.29 -24.59 -2.55
N SER A 4 7.34 -23.37 -3.11
CA SER A 4 6.44 -22.29 -2.76
C SER A 4 5.02 -22.70 -3.16
N PHE A 5 4.15 -22.86 -2.18
CA PHE A 5 2.72 -23.05 -2.43
C PHE A 5 2.14 -21.69 -2.84
N VAL A 6 1.62 -21.62 -4.04
CA VAL A 6 0.78 -20.50 -4.53
C VAL A 6 -0.65 -21.01 -4.48
N GLU A 7 -1.51 -20.36 -3.71
CA GLU A 7 -2.95 -20.61 -3.73
C GLU A 7 -3.63 -19.44 -4.45
N ASP A 8 -4.24 -19.72 -5.59
CA ASP A 8 -5.06 -18.76 -6.34
C ASP A 8 -6.48 -18.74 -5.78
N PHE A 9 -6.90 -17.62 -5.25
CA PHE A 9 -8.26 -17.40 -4.78
C PHE A 9 -9.03 -16.52 -5.77
N ASN A 10 -10.12 -17.03 -6.33
CA ASN A 10 -11.12 -16.23 -7.03
C ASN A 10 -12.15 -15.73 -6.02
N VAL A 11 -11.96 -14.50 -5.52
CA VAL A 11 -12.91 -13.89 -4.58
C VAL A 11 -14.02 -13.19 -5.35
N SER A 12 -15.24 -13.69 -5.23
CA SER A 12 -16.43 -13.03 -5.77
C SER A 12 -16.86 -11.91 -4.84
N LEU A 13 -16.71 -10.67 -5.24
CA LEU A 13 -17.36 -9.53 -4.61
C LEU A 13 -18.88 -9.63 -4.84
N GLY A 14 -19.67 -9.68 -3.74
CA GLY A 14 -21.09 -9.94 -3.71
C GLY A 14 -21.92 -9.17 -4.75
N ARG A 15 -23.04 -9.78 -5.17
CA ARG A 15 -23.98 -9.29 -6.17
C ARG A 15 -24.39 -7.84 -5.94
N ILE A 16 -24.11 -7.00 -6.94
CA ILE A 16 -24.81 -5.74 -7.18
C ILE A 16 -25.30 -5.82 -8.63
N ASP A 17 -26.60 -5.70 -8.76
CA ASP A 17 -27.48 -5.51 -9.91
C ASP A 17 -26.93 -5.80 -11.33
N SER A 18 -27.79 -6.41 -12.14
CA SER A 18 -27.62 -7.26 -13.32
C SER A 18 -27.09 -6.61 -14.62
N THR A 19 -26.24 -5.57 -14.60
CA THR A 19 -25.71 -4.93 -15.82
C THR A 19 -24.23 -4.54 -15.83
N ARG A 20 -23.45 -4.86 -14.79
CA ARG A 20 -21.99 -4.71 -14.81
C ARG A 20 -21.32 -6.05 -14.59
N PHE A 21 -20.53 -6.51 -15.55
CA PHE A 21 -19.61 -7.62 -15.38
C PHE A 21 -18.69 -7.29 -14.20
N VAL A 22 -18.91 -7.93 -13.06
CA VAL A 22 -17.93 -7.92 -11.96
C VAL A 22 -16.81 -8.83 -12.42
N ASN A 23 -15.70 -8.25 -12.91
CA ASN A 23 -14.48 -9.01 -13.10
C ASN A 23 -14.11 -9.63 -11.75
N ALA A 24 -14.04 -10.95 -11.71
CA ALA A 24 -13.56 -11.66 -10.53
C ALA A 24 -12.13 -11.15 -10.23
N MET A 25 -11.93 -10.57 -9.03
CA MET A 25 -10.64 -10.12 -8.59
C MET A 25 -9.74 -11.33 -8.32
N THR A 26 -8.59 -11.41 -8.97
CA THR A 26 -7.60 -12.45 -8.70
C THR A 26 -6.69 -12.01 -7.55
N VAL A 27 -6.72 -12.75 -6.45
CA VAL A 27 -5.83 -12.56 -5.31
C VAL A 27 -4.94 -13.78 -5.17
N ARG A 28 -3.62 -13.58 -5.15
CA ARG A 28 -2.62 -14.63 -4.93
C ARG A 28 -2.03 -14.48 -3.55
N LEU A 29 -2.16 -15.53 -2.73
CA LEU A 29 -1.58 -15.56 -1.39
C LEU A 29 -0.20 -16.23 -1.42
N HIS A 30 0.78 -15.55 -0.86
CA HIS A 30 2.16 -16.05 -0.68
C HIS A 30 2.55 -16.03 0.80
N ARG A 31 3.50 -16.87 1.18
CA ARG A 31 4.03 -16.90 2.55
C ARG A 31 5.52 -16.54 2.57
N GLY A 32 5.85 -15.54 3.35
CA GLY A 32 7.22 -15.09 3.63
C GLY A 32 7.84 -14.21 2.56
N ASP A 33 7.60 -14.48 1.28
CA ASP A 33 8.15 -13.69 0.16
C ASP A 33 7.32 -13.87 -1.11
N LEU A 34 7.57 -13.03 -2.12
CA LEU A 34 7.09 -13.23 -3.49
C LEU A 34 7.85 -14.37 -4.18
N PRO A 35 7.21 -15.14 -5.08
CA PRO A 35 7.90 -16.19 -5.84
C PRO A 35 8.91 -15.61 -6.84
N ASP A 36 8.56 -14.50 -7.49
CA ASP A 36 9.38 -13.76 -8.46
C ASP A 36 8.92 -12.30 -8.59
N LEU A 37 9.58 -11.51 -9.43
CA LEU A 37 9.31 -10.09 -9.65
C LEU A 37 8.87 -9.76 -11.07
N THR A 38 8.62 -10.75 -11.91
CA THR A 38 8.35 -10.58 -13.36
C THR A 38 7.13 -9.72 -13.66
N ARG A 39 6.19 -9.64 -12.71
CA ARG A 39 4.96 -8.86 -12.82
C ARG A 39 5.16 -7.35 -12.55
N TYR A 40 6.26 -6.95 -11.96
CA TYR A 40 6.50 -5.58 -11.49
C TYR A 40 7.62 -4.93 -12.30
N THR A 41 7.27 -4.08 -13.26
CA THR A 41 8.21 -3.45 -14.20
C THR A 41 8.41 -1.96 -13.94
N ASP A 42 7.34 -1.19 -13.94
CA ASP A 42 7.39 0.28 -13.90
C ASP A 42 6.94 0.84 -12.56
N SER A 43 5.88 0.27 -12.01
CA SER A 43 5.34 0.68 -10.72
C SER A 43 4.61 -0.46 -10.02
N VAL A 44 4.50 -0.33 -8.71
CA VAL A 44 3.79 -1.26 -7.84
C VAL A 44 3.01 -0.47 -6.79
N ALA A 45 1.72 -0.72 -6.68
CA ALA A 45 0.91 -0.28 -5.55
C ALA A 45 1.18 -1.19 -4.36
N ILE A 46 1.42 -0.62 -3.19
CA ILE A 46 1.75 -1.35 -1.96
C ILE A 46 0.94 -0.79 -0.80
N ASP A 47 0.50 -1.66 0.08
CA ASP A 47 -0.05 -1.34 1.38
C ASP A 47 0.39 -2.40 2.39
N THR A 48 0.27 -2.14 3.70
CA THR A 48 0.74 -3.04 4.75
C THR A 48 -0.26 -3.19 5.86
N GLU A 49 -0.35 -4.41 6.40
CA GLU A 49 -1.11 -4.70 7.61
C GLU A 49 -0.18 -5.13 8.74
N THR A 50 -0.42 -4.57 9.92
CA THR A 50 0.39 -4.77 11.11
C THR A 50 -0.47 -5.20 12.29
N MET A 51 0.15 -5.63 13.40
CA MET A 51 -0.56 -5.96 14.65
C MET A 51 -1.20 -4.75 15.33
N GLY A 52 -0.90 -3.53 14.89
CA GLY A 52 -1.40 -2.27 15.43
C GLY A 52 -0.67 -1.08 14.80
N LEU A 53 -0.79 0.10 15.39
CA LEU A 53 -0.34 1.36 14.78
C LEU A 53 1.05 1.85 15.25
N HIS A 54 1.72 1.11 16.11
CA HIS A 54 3.04 1.48 16.64
C HIS A 54 4.16 0.66 16.00
N PRO A 55 4.91 1.19 15.02
CA PRO A 55 5.90 0.41 14.25
C PRO A 55 6.97 -0.29 15.10
N HIS A 56 7.30 0.25 16.27
CA HIS A 56 8.27 -0.37 17.19
C HIS A 56 7.75 -1.59 17.95
N ARG A 57 6.43 -1.64 18.21
CA ARG A 57 5.78 -2.69 18.99
C ARG A 57 5.06 -3.69 18.08
N ASP A 58 4.40 -3.16 17.08
CA ASP A 58 3.42 -3.88 16.28
C ASP A 58 4.07 -4.38 14.98
N ARG A 59 4.29 -5.69 14.90
CA ARG A 59 4.99 -6.29 13.77
C ARG A 59 4.21 -6.17 12.47
N LEU A 60 4.91 -6.14 11.35
CA LEU A 60 4.38 -6.34 10.02
C LEU A 60 3.81 -7.76 9.88
N CYS A 61 2.61 -7.89 9.33
CA CYS A 61 1.90 -9.15 9.15
C CYS A 61 1.63 -9.48 7.69
N VAL A 62 1.29 -8.47 6.89
CA VAL A 62 0.94 -8.64 5.48
C VAL A 62 1.52 -7.49 4.66
N VAL A 63 1.97 -7.80 3.47
CA VAL A 63 2.30 -6.83 2.42
C VAL A 63 1.46 -7.19 1.21
N GLN A 64 0.54 -6.31 0.84
CA GLN A 64 -0.28 -6.47 -0.37
C GLN A 64 0.25 -5.59 -1.49
N MET A 65 0.19 -6.09 -2.71
CA MET A 65 0.74 -5.44 -3.88
C MET A 65 -0.12 -5.64 -5.12
N SER A 66 -0.10 -4.65 -6.01
CA SER A 66 -0.71 -4.75 -7.34
C SER A 66 0.18 -4.04 -8.38
N ASN A 67 0.24 -4.60 -9.58
CA ASN A 67 0.87 -3.95 -10.72
C ASN A 67 -0.12 -3.13 -11.58
N GLY A 68 -1.38 -2.98 -11.14
CA GLY A 68 -2.41 -2.22 -11.83
C GLY A 68 -3.22 -3.02 -12.86
N ASP A 69 -3.02 -4.32 -12.97
CA ASP A 69 -3.74 -5.21 -13.92
C ASP A 69 -5.10 -5.73 -13.41
N GLY A 70 -5.55 -5.25 -12.26
CA GLY A 70 -6.80 -5.70 -11.61
C GLY A 70 -6.61 -6.92 -10.72
N SER A 71 -5.38 -7.36 -10.49
CA SER A 71 -5.04 -8.44 -9.56
C SER A 71 -4.14 -7.96 -8.43
N ALA A 72 -4.09 -8.73 -7.34
CA ALA A 72 -3.22 -8.44 -6.21
C ALA A 72 -2.44 -9.68 -5.75
N ASP A 73 -1.21 -9.46 -5.31
CA ASP A 73 -0.39 -10.40 -4.56
C ASP A 73 -0.43 -10.00 -3.07
N VAL A 74 -0.74 -10.95 -2.20
CA VAL A 74 -0.79 -10.76 -0.75
C VAL A 74 0.28 -11.64 -0.12
N VAL A 75 1.30 -11.04 0.49
CA VAL A 75 2.39 -11.78 1.15
C VAL A 75 2.18 -11.74 2.65
N GLN A 76 1.85 -12.89 3.22
CA GLN A 76 1.77 -13.06 4.67
C GLN A 76 3.18 -13.21 5.24
N ILE A 77 3.56 -12.34 6.20
CA ILE A 77 4.87 -12.32 6.83
C ILE A 77 4.81 -13.08 8.17
N PRO A 78 5.40 -14.26 8.28
CA PRO A 78 5.48 -15.00 9.54
C PRO A 78 6.27 -14.22 10.59
N LYS A 79 6.01 -14.50 11.88
CA LYS A 79 6.73 -13.86 12.99
C LYS A 79 8.24 -14.13 12.95
N ASP A 80 8.62 -15.33 12.50
CA ASP A 80 9.97 -15.86 12.39
C ASP A 80 10.47 -15.93 10.94
N HIS A 81 10.07 -14.96 10.10
CA HIS A 81 10.45 -14.93 8.68
C HIS A 81 11.98 -14.86 8.51
N ALA A 82 12.50 -15.65 7.59
CA ALA A 82 13.95 -15.75 7.29
C ALA A 82 14.46 -14.60 6.38
N GLY A 83 13.75 -13.47 6.36
CA GLY A 83 13.95 -12.40 5.39
C GLY A 83 12.92 -12.52 4.25
N ALA A 84 12.96 -11.63 3.28
CA ALA A 84 12.11 -11.65 2.09
C ALA A 84 12.93 -11.05 0.93
N PRO A 85 13.84 -11.82 0.33
CA PRO A 85 14.78 -11.27 -0.64
C PRO A 85 14.13 -10.67 -1.87
N ASN A 86 13.05 -11.26 -2.40
CA ASN A 86 12.32 -10.71 -3.54
C ASN A 86 11.56 -9.42 -3.16
N LEU A 87 10.86 -9.41 -2.02
CA LEU A 87 10.26 -8.18 -1.51
C LEU A 87 11.30 -7.07 -1.31
N LYS A 88 12.45 -7.38 -0.68
CA LYS A 88 13.53 -6.40 -0.49
C LYS A 88 14.04 -5.87 -1.82
N ALA A 89 14.27 -6.74 -2.80
CA ALA A 89 14.71 -6.35 -4.13
C ALA A 89 13.69 -5.45 -4.82
N LEU A 90 12.38 -5.76 -4.75
CA LEU A 90 11.31 -4.93 -5.27
C LEU A 90 11.29 -3.55 -4.60
N LEU A 91 11.31 -3.52 -3.26
CA LEU A 91 11.22 -2.29 -2.48
C LEU A 91 12.38 -1.33 -2.75
N THR A 92 13.57 -1.84 -3.03
CA THR A 92 14.79 -1.03 -3.25
C THR A 92 15.12 -0.81 -4.72
N ASN A 93 14.37 -1.40 -5.67
CA ASN A 93 14.63 -1.21 -7.10
C ASN A 93 14.33 0.25 -7.51
N PRO A 94 15.35 1.04 -7.93
CA PRO A 94 15.16 2.46 -8.26
C PRO A 94 14.35 2.68 -9.56
N GLN A 95 14.17 1.66 -10.39
CA GLN A 95 13.40 1.75 -11.63
C GLN A 95 11.91 1.53 -11.42
N ILE A 96 11.50 0.98 -10.28
CA ILE A 96 10.10 0.68 -9.98
C ILE A 96 9.55 1.70 -8.98
N MET A 97 8.55 2.49 -9.36
CA MET A 97 7.86 3.41 -8.46
C MET A 97 6.97 2.66 -7.48
N LYS A 98 7.11 2.89 -6.18
CA LYS A 98 6.23 2.34 -5.13
C LYS A 98 5.13 3.34 -4.80
N ILE A 99 3.89 2.96 -5.07
CA ILE A 99 2.70 3.79 -4.87
C ILE A 99 2.00 3.34 -3.59
N PHE A 100 1.85 4.25 -2.64
CA PHE A 100 1.18 4.02 -1.36
C PHE A 100 0.02 4.99 -1.14
N HIS A 101 -0.85 4.63 -0.19
CA HIS A 101 -1.76 5.60 0.43
C HIS A 101 -1.38 5.81 1.89
N PHE A 102 -0.90 7.00 2.27
CA PHE A 102 -0.31 7.30 3.58
C PHE A 102 1.06 6.62 3.81
N ALA A 103 1.90 6.63 2.79
CA ALA A 103 3.20 5.97 2.71
C ALA A 103 4.10 6.08 3.97
N ARG A 104 3.99 7.17 4.74
CA ARG A 104 4.73 7.38 5.99
C ARG A 104 4.65 6.18 6.93
N PHE A 105 3.47 5.58 7.08
CA PHE A 105 3.24 4.42 7.94
C PHE A 105 3.88 3.16 7.36
N ASP A 106 3.59 2.87 6.09
CA ASP A 106 4.10 1.67 5.42
C ASP A 106 5.62 1.64 5.33
N LEU A 107 6.23 2.79 5.02
CA LEU A 107 7.68 2.93 4.96
C LEU A 107 8.34 2.59 6.31
N ALA A 108 7.75 3.07 7.41
CA ALA A 108 8.24 2.77 8.75
C ALA A 108 8.08 1.27 9.08
N ALA A 109 6.92 0.68 8.78
CA ALA A 109 6.65 -0.74 9.02
C ALA A 109 7.58 -1.65 8.19
N LEU A 110 7.77 -1.36 6.91
CA LEU A 110 8.65 -2.11 6.00
C LEU A 110 10.14 -1.96 6.40
N TYR A 111 10.56 -0.74 6.76
CA TYR A 111 11.94 -0.52 7.22
C TYR A 111 12.22 -1.26 8.53
N ASN A 112 11.29 -1.19 9.48
CA ASN A 112 11.44 -1.90 10.76
C ASN A 112 11.47 -3.44 10.58
N ALA A 113 10.66 -3.98 9.65
CA ALA A 113 10.60 -5.42 9.40
C ALA A 113 11.79 -5.96 8.59
N PHE A 114 12.22 -5.24 7.57
CA PHE A 114 13.17 -5.75 6.57
C PHE A 114 14.52 -5.04 6.54
N GLY A 115 14.67 -3.90 7.23
CA GLY A 115 15.89 -3.11 7.24
C GLY A 115 16.17 -2.39 5.92
N VAL A 116 15.21 -2.34 4.98
CA VAL A 116 15.33 -1.64 3.70
C VAL A 116 14.27 -0.54 3.58
N MET A 117 14.65 0.61 3.06
CA MET A 117 13.74 1.74 2.84
C MET A 117 13.25 1.74 1.39
N PRO A 118 11.93 1.63 1.15
CA PRO A 118 11.39 1.70 -0.21
C PRO A 118 11.71 3.02 -0.90
N GLN A 119 12.18 2.95 -2.16
CA GLN A 119 12.46 4.10 -3.03
C GLN A 119 12.45 3.67 -4.50
N PRO A 120 11.99 4.54 -5.45
CA PRO A 120 11.29 5.81 -5.24
C PRO A 120 9.86 5.60 -4.75
N VAL A 121 9.26 6.62 -4.14
CA VAL A 121 7.93 6.56 -3.50
C VAL A 121 7.00 7.61 -4.07
N TYR A 122 5.74 7.23 -4.26
CA TYR A 122 4.60 8.11 -4.51
C TYR A 122 3.54 7.93 -3.41
N CYS A 123 2.98 9.01 -2.90
CA CYS A 123 1.95 8.96 -1.87
C CYS A 123 0.66 9.64 -2.33
N THR A 124 -0.38 8.85 -2.61
CA THR A 124 -1.68 9.36 -3.07
C THR A 124 -2.36 10.27 -2.04
N LYS A 125 -2.14 10.08 -0.72
CA LYS A 125 -2.68 10.96 0.32
C LYS A 125 -2.03 12.35 0.29
N ILE A 126 -0.71 12.43 0.10
CA ILE A 126 0.01 13.72 -0.05
C ILE A 126 -0.42 14.40 -1.34
N ALA A 127 -0.45 13.67 -2.47
CA ALA A 127 -0.93 14.20 -3.74
C ALA A 127 -2.35 14.75 -3.62
N SER A 128 -3.25 14.02 -2.94
CA SER A 128 -4.60 14.46 -2.65
C SER A 128 -4.63 15.75 -1.81
N ARG A 129 -3.84 15.84 -0.74
CA ARG A 129 -3.78 17.04 0.10
C ARG A 129 -3.28 18.27 -0.66
N LEU A 130 -2.30 18.09 -1.54
CA LEU A 130 -1.74 19.18 -2.32
C LEU A 130 -2.63 19.61 -3.49
N SER A 131 -3.46 18.73 -4.05
CA SER A 131 -4.31 19.04 -5.20
C SER A 131 -5.78 19.31 -4.86
N ARG A 132 -6.30 18.78 -3.75
CA ARG A 132 -7.71 18.85 -3.35
C ARG A 132 -7.88 19.68 -2.07
N THR A 133 -7.51 20.95 -2.12
CA THR A 133 -7.51 21.88 -0.96
C THR A 133 -8.91 22.33 -0.53
N TYR A 134 -9.95 21.92 -1.24
CA TYR A 134 -11.36 22.22 -0.95
C TYR A 134 -12.01 21.23 0.02
N THR A 135 -11.29 20.21 0.50
CA THR A 135 -11.83 19.15 1.36
C THR A 135 -10.77 18.62 2.33
N ASP A 136 -11.21 18.11 3.49
CA ASP A 136 -10.38 17.38 4.45
C ASP A 136 -10.45 15.85 4.27
N ARG A 137 -11.21 15.38 3.27
CA ARG A 137 -11.43 13.95 3.01
C ARG A 137 -10.33 13.37 2.12
N HIS A 138 -9.21 13.02 2.75
CA HIS A 138 -8.04 12.43 2.08
C HIS A 138 -7.80 10.96 2.43
N GLY A 139 -8.75 10.29 3.11
CA GLY A 139 -8.70 8.84 3.35
C GLY A 139 -8.93 8.06 2.06
N LEU A 140 -8.35 6.84 1.94
CA LEU A 140 -8.41 6.04 0.71
C LEU A 140 -9.84 5.83 0.21
N LYS A 141 -10.76 5.42 1.09
CA LYS A 141 -12.17 5.19 0.74
C LYS A 141 -12.82 6.44 0.16
N ASP A 142 -12.66 7.60 0.81
CA ASP A 142 -13.24 8.85 0.34
C ASP A 142 -12.61 9.30 -0.98
N LEU A 143 -11.30 9.12 -1.10
CA LEU A 143 -10.55 9.48 -2.30
C LEU A 143 -10.95 8.62 -3.50
N VAL A 144 -11.03 7.30 -3.34
CA VAL A 144 -11.45 6.36 -4.39
C VAL A 144 -12.89 6.66 -4.83
N ARG A 145 -13.81 6.89 -3.86
CA ARG A 145 -15.20 7.23 -4.16
C ARG A 145 -15.30 8.54 -4.93
N GLU A 146 -14.61 9.59 -4.51
CA GLU A 146 -14.75 10.92 -5.10
C GLU A 146 -14.04 11.03 -6.46
N VAL A 147 -12.85 10.41 -6.61
CA VAL A 147 -12.02 10.55 -7.81
C VAL A 147 -12.34 9.48 -8.86
N LEU A 148 -12.68 8.26 -8.42
CA LEU A 148 -12.92 7.11 -9.31
C LEU A 148 -14.38 6.65 -9.33
N ASN A 149 -15.24 7.18 -8.47
CA ASN A 149 -16.65 6.75 -8.30
C ASN A 149 -16.79 5.25 -7.96
N ILE A 150 -15.91 4.77 -7.07
CA ILE A 150 -15.89 3.38 -6.60
C ILE A 150 -16.03 3.38 -5.07
N ASP A 151 -16.89 2.52 -4.52
CA ASP A 151 -17.04 2.36 -3.08
C ASP A 151 -16.18 1.21 -2.54
N LEU A 152 -15.35 1.51 -1.52
CA LEU A 152 -14.54 0.53 -0.81
C LEU A 152 -15.17 0.15 0.54
N SER A 153 -15.05 -1.13 0.92
CA SER A 153 -15.42 -1.61 2.26
C SER A 153 -14.34 -1.23 3.29
N LYS A 154 -14.74 -1.08 4.57
CA LYS A 154 -13.80 -0.93 5.72
C LYS A 154 -13.91 -2.08 6.72
N GLN A 155 -14.64 -3.16 6.39
CA GLN A 155 -15.05 -4.16 7.36
C GLN A 155 -13.90 -4.93 8.02
N GLN A 156 -12.74 -5.05 7.36
CA GLN A 156 -11.60 -5.83 7.85
C GLN A 156 -10.43 -4.98 8.39
N GLN A 157 -10.55 -3.66 8.43
CA GLN A 157 -9.48 -2.74 8.85
C GLN A 157 -8.90 -3.06 10.25
N SER A 158 -9.72 -3.55 11.16
CA SER A 158 -9.33 -3.93 12.54
C SER A 158 -9.29 -5.45 12.76
N SER A 159 -9.00 -6.21 11.72
CA SER A 159 -8.88 -7.67 11.77
C SER A 159 -7.62 -8.13 12.51
N ASP A 160 -7.61 -9.38 12.97
CA ASP A 160 -6.40 -10.05 13.45
C ASP A 160 -5.51 -10.45 12.24
N TRP A 161 -4.64 -9.54 11.82
CA TRP A 161 -3.69 -9.77 10.74
C TRP A 161 -2.53 -10.70 11.14
N GLY A 162 -2.34 -10.92 12.44
CA GLY A 162 -1.34 -11.83 12.98
C GLY A 162 -1.72 -13.31 12.96
N SER A 163 -2.96 -13.63 12.59
CA SER A 163 -3.48 -14.99 12.47
C SER A 163 -2.62 -15.85 11.53
N GLN A 164 -2.52 -17.16 11.80
CA GLN A 164 -1.79 -18.08 10.94
C GLN A 164 -2.42 -18.25 9.56
N THR A 165 -3.74 -18.10 9.47
CA THR A 165 -4.50 -18.22 8.23
C THR A 165 -5.37 -16.98 8.05
N LEU A 166 -5.23 -16.34 6.89
CA LEU A 166 -6.08 -15.22 6.51
C LEU A 166 -7.39 -15.74 5.92
N THR A 167 -8.48 -15.09 6.27
CA THR A 167 -9.80 -15.38 5.70
C THR A 167 -9.92 -14.77 4.30
N GLU A 168 -10.84 -15.28 3.47
CA GLU A 168 -11.15 -14.69 2.16
C GLU A 168 -11.56 -13.22 2.28
N ALA A 169 -12.29 -12.85 3.33
CA ALA A 169 -12.67 -11.46 3.58
C ALA A 169 -11.47 -10.54 3.87
N GLN A 170 -10.45 -11.05 4.60
CA GLN A 170 -9.21 -10.33 4.82
C GLN A 170 -8.40 -10.19 3.53
N LEU A 171 -8.30 -11.26 2.73
CA LEU A 171 -7.61 -11.23 1.43
C LEU A 171 -8.27 -10.24 0.46
N ALA A 172 -9.60 -10.24 0.40
CA ALA A 172 -10.36 -9.30 -0.43
C ALA A 172 -10.16 -7.85 0.01
N TYR A 173 -10.15 -7.60 1.33
CA TYR A 173 -9.91 -6.29 1.89
C TYR A 173 -8.49 -5.80 1.55
N ALA A 174 -7.45 -6.59 1.88
CA ALA A 174 -6.06 -6.25 1.60
C ALA A 174 -5.83 -5.96 0.10
N ALA A 175 -6.41 -6.77 -0.79
CA ALA A 175 -6.35 -6.52 -2.21
C ALA A 175 -7.02 -5.19 -2.61
N SER A 176 -8.19 -4.87 -2.02
CA SER A 176 -8.93 -3.64 -2.35
C SER A 176 -8.15 -2.36 -2.08
N ASP A 177 -7.24 -2.37 -1.10
CA ASP A 177 -6.46 -1.19 -0.71
C ASP A 177 -5.35 -0.84 -1.71
N VAL A 178 -4.94 -1.78 -2.58
CA VAL A 178 -3.90 -1.56 -3.60
C VAL A 178 -4.42 -1.46 -5.04
N LEU A 179 -5.58 -2.06 -5.36
CA LEU A 179 -6.07 -2.18 -6.73
C LEU A 179 -6.33 -0.84 -7.44
N HIS A 180 -6.62 0.20 -6.68
CA HIS A 180 -7.03 1.48 -7.24
C HIS A 180 -5.93 2.55 -7.21
N LEU A 181 -4.76 2.27 -6.62
CA LEU A 181 -3.73 3.29 -6.41
C LEU A 181 -3.10 3.80 -7.72
N HIS A 182 -2.97 2.95 -8.76
CA HIS A 182 -2.49 3.37 -10.07
C HIS A 182 -3.45 4.38 -10.72
N ALA A 183 -4.73 4.06 -10.78
CA ALA A 183 -5.74 4.97 -11.33
C ALA A 183 -5.87 6.26 -10.52
N LEU A 184 -5.74 6.20 -9.18
CA LEU A 184 -5.66 7.39 -8.33
C LEU A 184 -4.45 8.25 -8.68
N ARG A 185 -3.28 7.65 -8.84
CA ARG A 185 -2.05 8.36 -9.22
C ARG A 185 -2.25 9.16 -10.50
N GLU A 186 -2.76 8.53 -11.57
CA GLU A 186 -3.01 9.20 -12.85
C GLU A 186 -3.91 10.44 -12.69
N ARG A 187 -5.01 10.31 -11.94
CA ARG A 187 -5.94 11.41 -11.70
C ARG A 187 -5.32 12.52 -10.85
N LEU A 188 -4.60 12.14 -9.80
CA LEU A 188 -3.95 13.10 -8.90
C LEU A 188 -2.77 13.82 -9.58
N ASP A 189 -2.02 13.17 -10.45
CA ASP A 189 -0.96 13.81 -11.23
C ASP A 189 -1.52 14.90 -12.16
N ALA A 190 -2.65 14.64 -12.82
CA ALA A 190 -3.35 15.65 -13.61
C ALA A 190 -3.84 16.83 -12.76
N MET A 191 -4.34 16.56 -11.54
CA MET A 191 -4.76 17.62 -10.61
C MET A 191 -3.55 18.43 -10.11
N LEU A 192 -2.44 17.77 -9.72
CA LEU A 192 -1.21 18.45 -9.30
C LEU A 192 -0.64 19.34 -10.38
N ALA A 193 -0.64 18.88 -11.65
CA ALA A 193 -0.19 19.67 -12.80
C ALA A 193 -1.06 20.90 -12.99
N ARG A 194 -2.39 20.76 -12.94
CA ARG A 194 -3.35 21.88 -13.03
C ARG A 194 -3.12 22.91 -11.95
N GLU A 195 -2.83 22.49 -10.72
CA GLU A 195 -2.57 23.37 -9.58
C GLU A 195 -1.13 23.92 -9.53
N GLY A 196 -0.25 23.53 -10.47
CA GLY A 196 1.16 23.93 -10.49
C GLY A 196 1.98 23.37 -9.32
N ARG A 197 1.56 22.23 -8.71
CA ARG A 197 2.14 21.69 -7.48
C ARG A 197 2.91 20.39 -7.67
N THR A 198 3.18 19.97 -8.90
CA THR A 198 3.90 18.72 -9.20
C THR A 198 5.29 18.67 -8.55
N ALA A 199 6.10 19.74 -8.69
CA ALA A 199 7.43 19.78 -8.10
C ALA A 199 7.39 19.76 -6.56
N LEU A 200 6.41 20.43 -5.95
CA LEU A 200 6.21 20.42 -4.50
C LEU A 200 5.83 19.01 -4.00
N ALA A 201 4.93 18.32 -4.71
CA ALA A 201 4.55 16.96 -4.39
C ALA A 201 5.76 16.01 -4.49
N GLN A 202 6.57 16.15 -5.54
CA GLN A 202 7.77 15.34 -5.72
C GLN A 202 8.76 15.52 -4.56
N ALA A 203 9.04 16.75 -4.13
CA ALA A 203 9.90 17.03 -2.98
C ALA A 203 9.35 16.40 -1.68
N CYS A 204 8.02 16.41 -1.50
CA CYS A 204 7.38 15.74 -0.37
C CYS A 204 7.57 14.21 -0.44
N PHE A 205 7.46 13.62 -1.63
CA PHE A 205 7.66 12.16 -1.80
C PHE A 205 9.11 11.77 -1.50
N GLU A 206 10.08 12.57 -1.96
CA GLU A 206 11.51 12.36 -1.69
C GLU A 206 11.84 12.48 -0.20
N PHE A 207 11.11 13.29 0.55
CA PHE A 207 11.29 13.44 2.00
C PHE A 207 10.66 12.31 2.81
N LEU A 208 9.69 11.54 2.28
CA LEU A 208 8.99 10.49 3.01
C LEU A 208 9.91 9.44 3.66
N PRO A 209 10.98 8.93 3.01
CA PRO A 209 11.93 8.04 3.66
C PRO A 209 12.59 8.64 4.90
N THR A 210 12.91 9.93 4.87
CA THR A 210 13.44 10.67 6.03
C THR A 210 12.37 10.82 7.10
N ARG A 211 11.12 11.16 6.72
CA ARG A 211 10.00 11.27 7.67
C ARG A 211 9.74 9.95 8.39
N ALA A 212 9.74 8.83 7.68
CA ALA A 212 9.56 7.51 8.28
C ALA A 212 10.69 7.16 9.29
N ARG A 213 11.93 7.55 8.98
CA ARG A 213 13.04 7.40 9.95
C ARG A 213 12.88 8.27 11.20
N LEU A 214 12.40 9.51 11.03
CA LEU A 214 12.09 10.38 12.16
C LEU A 214 11.03 9.75 13.06
N ASP A 215 9.97 9.17 12.50
CA ASP A 215 8.93 8.47 13.25
C ASP A 215 9.51 7.32 14.07
N LEU A 216 10.37 6.50 13.46
CA LEU A 216 11.04 5.38 14.12
C LEU A 216 12.08 5.83 15.18
N GLN A 217 12.49 7.08 15.19
CA GLN A 217 13.42 7.64 16.17
C GLN A 217 12.73 8.47 17.27
N GLY A 218 11.39 8.50 17.28
CA GLY A 218 10.61 9.13 18.33
C GLY A 218 10.11 10.54 18.04
N TRP A 219 10.23 11.03 16.78
CA TRP A 219 9.64 12.30 16.33
C TRP A 219 8.33 12.11 15.56
N ASP A 220 7.55 11.07 15.88
CA ASP A 220 6.30 10.76 15.19
C ASP A 220 5.18 11.76 15.47
N THR A 221 5.16 12.37 16.67
CA THR A 221 4.18 13.36 17.13
C THR A 221 4.67 14.80 17.07
N GLU A 222 5.96 15.01 16.83
CA GLU A 222 6.58 16.33 16.83
C GLU A 222 6.84 16.83 15.41
N ASP A 223 6.52 18.08 15.14
CA ASP A 223 6.95 18.78 13.93
C ASP A 223 8.30 19.46 14.20
N ILE A 224 9.40 18.82 13.76
CA ILE A 224 10.76 19.35 13.93
C ILE A 224 11.02 20.66 13.20
N PHE A 225 10.10 21.10 12.35
CA PHE A 225 10.18 22.39 11.64
C PHE A 225 9.30 23.47 12.31
N ALA A 226 8.50 23.10 13.30
CA ALA A 226 7.67 24.07 14.01
C ALA A 226 8.54 25.00 14.86
N HIS A 227 8.12 26.25 14.97
CA HIS A 227 8.66 27.18 15.95
C HIS A 227 8.09 26.79 17.32
N SER A 228 8.94 26.46 18.26
CA SER A 228 8.58 26.18 19.65
C SER A 228 8.31 27.48 20.44
#